data_871dff0052a8b7d1ec9ebecc298af42a
#
_entry.id   871dff0052a8b7d1ec9ebecc298af42a
#
_cell.length_a   1.000
_cell.length_b   1.000
_cell.length_c   1.000
_cell.angle_alpha   90.00
_cell.angle_beta   90.00
_cell.angle_gamma   90.00
#
_symmetry.space_group_name_H-M   'P 1'
#
loop_
_entity.id
_entity.type
_entity.pdbx_description
1 polymer ?
#
loop_
_entity_poly.entity_id
_entity_poly.type
_entity_poly.pdbx_seq_one_letter_code
_entity_poly.pdbx_strand_id
1 'polypeptide(L)'
;KKGKEFFNSSMLIGPEGILGVYRKIHLNNNDRKWASEGNEWKYFDTKIGRIGMLIGYDAIFPESARCLGLYGCDLVLCSSAQEGIFTHGHSGTKVRQNYPIPTGPDPNHWNHFRIRGGENNIFFVYSNIIDIENNFHGKSGIFGPDPFKFPREECLISESENINHLEVDTTNLDT
;
A
#
# COMPACT_ATOMS: atom_id res chain seq x y z
N LYS A 1 6.85 -10.70 -34.88
CA LYS A 1 6.92 -9.38 -34.20
C LYS A 1 6.92 -9.68 -32.72
N LYS A 2 8.03 -9.48 -31.99
CA LYS A 2 8.04 -9.44 -30.52
C LYS A 2 7.15 -8.24 -30.13
N GLY A 3 6.03 -8.52 -29.46
CA GLY A 3 5.13 -7.48 -28.99
C GLY A 3 5.86 -6.55 -28.02
N LYS A 4 5.49 -5.28 -27.99
CA LYS A 4 5.95 -4.36 -26.96
C LYS A 4 5.42 -4.85 -25.62
N GLU A 5 6.29 -5.03 -24.64
CA GLU A 5 5.90 -5.30 -23.27
C GLU A 5 5.46 -3.99 -22.62
N PHE A 6 4.32 -4.02 -21.94
CA PHE A 6 3.80 -2.91 -21.13
C PHE A 6 3.86 -3.30 -19.66
N PHE A 7 4.12 -2.34 -18.80
CA PHE A 7 4.19 -2.56 -17.36
C PHE A 7 3.29 -1.56 -16.62
N ASN A 8 2.62 -2.02 -15.60
CA ASN A 8 2.03 -1.14 -14.61
C ASN A 8 3.16 -0.62 -13.72
N SER A 9 3.44 0.67 -13.78
CA SER A 9 4.64 1.23 -13.18
C SER A 9 4.34 2.47 -12.35
N SER A 10 5.06 2.64 -11.26
CA SER A 10 5.08 3.84 -10.43
C SER A 10 6.46 4.48 -10.48
N MET A 11 6.51 5.82 -10.46
CA MET A 11 7.75 6.59 -10.51
C MET A 11 7.92 7.37 -9.23
N LEU A 12 9.11 7.31 -8.66
CA LEU A 12 9.53 8.21 -7.59
C LEU A 12 10.20 9.44 -8.22
N ILE A 13 9.67 10.62 -7.93
CA ILE A 13 10.13 11.88 -8.50
C ILE A 13 10.56 12.78 -7.35
N GLY A 14 11.78 13.28 -7.44
CA GLY A 14 12.34 14.27 -6.53
C GLY A 14 12.52 15.62 -7.22
N PRO A 15 13.09 16.63 -6.53
CA PRO A 15 13.35 17.95 -7.10
C PRO A 15 14.27 17.92 -8.34
N GLU A 16 15.12 16.91 -8.43
CA GLU A 16 16.09 16.74 -9.51
C GLU A 16 15.57 15.87 -10.68
N GLY A 17 14.30 15.42 -10.60
CA GLY A 17 13.65 14.60 -11.60
C GLY A 17 13.30 13.19 -11.13
N ILE A 18 13.26 12.23 -12.05
CA ILE A 18 12.90 10.84 -11.77
C ILE A 18 14.05 10.16 -11.02
N LEU A 19 13.80 9.78 -9.77
CA LEU A 19 14.75 9.03 -8.93
C LEU A 19 14.72 7.53 -9.26
N GLY A 20 13.56 7.01 -9.65
CA GLY A 20 13.43 5.64 -10.05
C GLY A 20 12.03 5.21 -10.49
N VAL A 21 11.96 3.97 -10.96
CA VAL A 21 10.73 3.37 -11.47
C VAL A 21 10.58 1.98 -10.88
N TYR A 22 9.43 1.69 -10.31
CA TYR A 22 8.99 0.38 -9.87
C TYR A 22 7.97 -0.19 -10.85
N ARG A 23 8.05 -1.48 -11.15
CA ARG A 23 7.08 -2.22 -11.97
C ARG A 23 6.33 -3.20 -11.10
N LYS A 24 5.02 -3.14 -11.15
CA LYS A 24 4.12 -4.00 -10.38
C LYS A 24 4.44 -5.48 -10.59
N ILE A 25 4.63 -6.21 -9.49
CA ILE A 25 4.94 -7.65 -9.51
C ILE A 25 3.65 -8.48 -9.49
N HIS A 26 2.76 -8.20 -8.55
CA HIS A 26 1.51 -8.95 -8.43
C HIS A 26 0.40 -8.31 -9.25
N LEU A 27 0.19 -8.85 -10.45
CA LEU A 27 -0.89 -8.38 -11.31
C LEU A 27 -2.23 -8.97 -10.90
N ASN A 28 -3.25 -8.13 -10.80
CA ASN A 28 -4.63 -8.58 -10.68
C ASN A 28 -5.18 -9.02 -12.05
N ASN A 29 -6.42 -9.51 -12.08
CA ASN A 29 -7.04 -9.98 -13.32
C ASN A 29 -7.16 -8.92 -14.41
N ASN A 30 -7.30 -7.65 -14.03
CA ASN A 30 -7.40 -6.55 -15.00
C ASN A 30 -6.01 -6.17 -15.53
N ASP A 31 -5.00 -6.12 -14.68
CA ASP A 31 -3.61 -5.87 -15.08
C ASP A 31 -3.12 -6.92 -16.09
N ARG A 32 -3.41 -8.20 -15.84
CA ARG A 32 -2.98 -9.34 -16.71
C ARG A 32 -3.48 -9.26 -18.14
N LYS A 33 -4.47 -8.43 -18.42
CA LYS A 33 -5.00 -8.24 -19.78
C LYS A 33 -4.07 -7.40 -20.66
N TRP A 34 -3.19 -6.59 -20.05
CA TRP A 34 -2.41 -5.61 -20.79
C TRP A 34 -0.95 -5.44 -20.32
N ALA A 35 -0.63 -5.84 -19.08
CA ALA A 35 0.69 -5.64 -18.51
C ALA A 35 1.43 -6.97 -18.28
N SER A 36 2.75 -6.89 -18.38
CA SER A 36 3.69 -7.91 -17.94
C SER A 36 4.07 -7.69 -16.48
N GLU A 37 4.42 -8.77 -15.78
CA GLU A 37 4.85 -8.74 -14.38
C GLU A 37 6.22 -8.09 -14.25
N GLY A 38 6.40 -7.27 -13.21
CA GLY A 38 7.72 -6.86 -12.73
C GLY A 38 8.44 -8.07 -12.09
N ASN A 39 9.73 -7.95 -11.89
CA ASN A 39 10.56 -9.05 -11.40
C ASN A 39 11.49 -8.66 -10.25
N GLU A 40 11.35 -7.44 -9.71
CA GLU A 40 12.26 -6.91 -8.72
C GLU A 40 11.53 -5.99 -7.73
N TRP A 41 11.70 -6.22 -6.44
CA TRP A 41 11.35 -5.25 -5.41
C TRP A 41 12.36 -4.12 -5.43
N LYS A 42 11.88 -2.88 -5.46
CA LYS A 42 12.75 -1.70 -5.57
C LYS A 42 12.62 -0.78 -4.38
N TYR A 43 13.76 -0.29 -3.96
CA TYR A 43 13.89 0.80 -3.01
C TYR A 43 14.81 1.87 -3.55
N PHE A 44 14.73 3.07 -2.99
CA PHE A 44 15.48 4.24 -3.40
C PHE A 44 15.98 4.98 -2.17
N ASP A 45 17.29 5.16 -2.09
CA ASP A 45 17.90 5.95 -1.04
C ASP A 45 17.68 7.42 -1.32
N THR A 46 17.12 8.15 -0.37
CA THR A 46 16.80 9.56 -0.47
C THR A 46 17.31 10.32 0.76
N LYS A 47 17.24 11.64 0.72
CA LYS A 47 17.61 12.48 1.87
C LYS A 47 16.67 12.34 3.07
N ILE A 48 15.48 11.80 2.85
CA ILE A 48 14.44 11.63 3.88
C ILE A 48 14.27 10.17 4.32
N GLY A 49 15.18 9.28 3.92
CA GLY A 49 15.17 7.86 4.23
C GLY A 49 15.12 6.98 2.99
N ARG A 50 15.14 5.67 3.20
CA ARG A 50 15.01 4.65 2.17
C ARG A 50 13.55 4.40 1.87
N ILE A 51 13.15 4.62 0.63
CA ILE A 51 11.76 4.53 0.18
C ILE A 51 11.55 3.28 -0.68
N GLY A 52 10.67 2.38 -0.25
CA GLY A 52 10.15 1.28 -1.05
C GLY A 52 8.88 1.66 -1.80
N MET A 53 8.61 0.98 -2.91
CA MET A 53 7.41 1.25 -3.71
C MET A 53 6.62 -0.02 -3.98
N LEU A 54 5.29 0.09 -3.91
CA LEU A 54 4.31 -0.94 -4.26
C LEU A 54 3.20 -0.35 -5.12
N ILE A 55 2.45 -1.19 -5.82
CA ILE A 55 1.28 -0.77 -6.61
C ILE A 55 0.08 -1.66 -6.25
N GLY A 56 -0.91 -1.08 -5.63
CA GLY A 56 -2.24 -1.66 -5.36
C GLY A 56 -2.18 -3.09 -4.83
N TYR A 57 -2.41 -4.05 -5.72
CA TYR A 57 -2.50 -5.47 -5.37
C TYR A 57 -1.23 -6.06 -4.74
N ASP A 58 -0.05 -5.46 -4.95
CA ASP A 58 1.18 -5.87 -4.25
C ASP A 58 1.04 -5.79 -2.74
N ALA A 59 0.36 -4.77 -2.21
CA ALA A 59 0.21 -4.54 -0.77
C ALA A 59 -0.63 -5.61 -0.06
N ILE A 60 -1.40 -6.41 -0.81
CA ILE A 60 -2.19 -7.52 -0.26
C ILE A 60 -1.29 -8.63 0.25
N PHE A 61 -0.18 -8.86 -0.41
CA PHE A 61 0.78 -9.91 -0.08
C PHE A 61 1.72 -9.44 1.03
N PRO A 62 1.75 -10.10 2.21
CA PRO A 62 2.63 -9.72 3.31
C PRO A 62 4.11 -9.76 2.90
N GLU A 63 4.47 -10.65 2.02
CA GLU A 63 5.83 -10.81 1.51
C GLU A 63 6.35 -9.56 0.82
N SER A 64 5.48 -8.79 0.16
CA SER A 64 5.84 -7.55 -0.53
C SER A 64 6.40 -6.50 0.44
N ALA A 65 5.66 -6.21 1.50
CA ALA A 65 6.10 -5.28 2.53
C ALA A 65 7.28 -5.85 3.32
N ARG A 66 7.28 -7.18 3.57
CA ARG A 66 8.36 -7.85 4.28
C ARG A 66 9.69 -7.76 3.55
N CYS A 67 9.72 -7.97 2.23
CA CYS A 67 10.93 -7.81 1.42
C CYS A 67 11.48 -6.38 1.53
N LEU A 68 10.61 -5.37 1.43
CA LEU A 68 11.02 -3.97 1.56
C LEU A 68 11.52 -3.64 2.97
N GLY A 69 10.87 -4.15 4.02
CA GLY A 69 11.36 -4.03 5.39
C GLY A 69 12.74 -4.67 5.57
N LEU A 70 12.97 -5.86 5.00
CA LEU A 70 14.28 -6.52 5.04
C LEU A 70 15.36 -5.78 4.23
N TYR A 71 14.98 -5.01 3.23
CA TYR A 71 15.90 -4.10 2.54
C TYR A 71 16.19 -2.81 3.34
N GLY A 72 15.62 -2.68 4.53
CA GLY A 72 15.80 -1.52 5.41
C GLY A 72 15.06 -0.28 4.90
N CYS A 73 13.88 -0.45 4.30
CA CYS A 73 13.06 0.70 3.96
C CYS A 73 12.46 1.33 5.21
N ASP A 74 12.56 2.65 5.32
CA ASP A 74 11.92 3.46 6.35
C ASP A 74 10.45 3.71 5.99
N LEU A 75 10.19 3.86 4.69
CA LEU A 75 8.90 4.26 4.14
C LEU A 75 8.53 3.39 2.94
N VAL A 76 7.29 2.90 2.90
CA VAL A 76 6.74 2.22 1.73
C VAL A 76 5.57 3.01 1.18
N LEU A 77 5.68 3.41 -0.09
CA LEU A 77 4.65 4.13 -0.83
C LEU A 77 3.88 3.16 -1.72
N CYS A 78 2.58 3.05 -1.52
CA CYS A 78 1.70 2.23 -2.33
C CYS A 78 0.64 3.08 -3.02
N SER A 79 0.81 3.30 -4.32
CA SER A 79 -0.22 3.92 -5.17
C SER A 79 -1.22 2.86 -5.65
N SER A 80 -2.51 3.18 -5.65
CA SER A 80 -3.54 2.20 -5.96
C SER A 80 -4.69 2.79 -6.77
N ALA A 81 -5.30 1.93 -7.58
CA ALA A 81 -6.63 2.07 -8.14
C ALA A 81 -7.39 0.76 -7.82
N GLN A 82 -7.72 0.60 -6.54
CA GLN A 82 -8.39 -0.60 -6.03
C GLN A 82 -9.90 -0.43 -6.15
N GLU A 83 -10.50 -1.22 -7.03
CA GLU A 83 -11.95 -1.30 -7.16
C GLU A 83 -12.56 -2.08 -6.00
N GLY A 84 -13.76 -1.67 -5.61
CA GLY A 84 -14.62 -2.40 -4.69
C GLY A 84 -14.25 -2.26 -3.23
N ILE A 85 -15.10 -2.88 -2.44
CA ILE A 85 -14.88 -3.07 -1.01
C ILE A 85 -14.04 -4.34 -0.87
N PHE A 86 -12.98 -4.26 -0.09
CA PHE A 86 -12.13 -5.41 0.18
C PHE A 86 -12.94 -6.41 1.03
N THR A 87 -13.66 -7.29 0.38
CA THR A 87 -14.33 -8.40 1.07
C THR A 87 -13.33 -9.54 1.24
N HIS A 88 -12.78 -9.70 2.41
CA HIS A 88 -12.13 -10.95 2.80
C HIS A 88 -13.20 -12.04 3.02
N GLY A 89 -13.92 -12.36 1.96
CA GLY A 89 -14.76 -13.53 1.93
C GLY A 89 -13.91 -14.76 1.69
N HIS A 90 -13.36 -15.35 2.73
CA HIS A 90 -12.83 -16.71 2.61
C HIS A 90 -14.02 -17.65 2.47
N SER A 91 -14.29 -18.11 1.24
CA SER A 91 -15.37 -19.07 0.91
C SER A 91 -15.10 -20.46 1.49
N GLY A 92 -14.78 -20.58 2.73
CA GLY A 92 -14.47 -21.87 3.37
C GLY A 92 -14.40 -21.79 4.88
N THR A 93 -14.40 -20.61 5.45
CA THR A 93 -14.37 -20.46 6.89
C THR A 93 -15.76 -20.51 7.46
N LYS A 94 -16.12 -21.61 8.11
CA LYS A 94 -17.34 -21.75 8.92
C LYS A 94 -17.18 -21.17 10.33
N VAL A 95 -16.11 -20.41 10.58
CA VAL A 95 -15.88 -19.81 11.90
C VAL A 95 -16.83 -18.64 12.06
N ARG A 96 -17.78 -18.77 13.01
CA ARG A 96 -18.60 -17.66 13.45
C ARG A 96 -17.70 -16.60 14.08
N GLN A 97 -17.74 -15.42 13.53
CA GLN A 97 -17.14 -14.27 14.20
C GLN A 97 -18.02 -13.91 15.40
N ASN A 98 -17.41 -13.80 16.56
CA ASN A 98 -18.12 -13.55 17.82
C ASN A 98 -18.52 -12.09 18.02
N TYR A 99 -18.25 -11.20 17.06
CA TYR A 99 -18.68 -9.81 17.10
C TYR A 99 -19.29 -9.41 15.74
N PRO A 100 -20.30 -8.55 15.75
CA PRO A 100 -20.89 -8.09 14.51
C PRO A 100 -19.86 -7.28 13.72
N ILE A 101 -19.55 -7.74 12.52
CA ILE A 101 -18.83 -6.90 11.55
C ILE A 101 -19.86 -5.91 11.03
N PRO A 102 -19.60 -4.60 11.12
CA PRO A 102 -20.49 -3.62 10.54
C PRO A 102 -20.69 -3.91 9.05
N THR A 103 -21.93 -3.94 8.60
CA THR A 103 -22.25 -3.93 7.18
C THR A 103 -21.87 -2.57 6.63
N GLY A 104 -20.75 -2.46 6.02
CA GLY A 104 -20.20 -1.21 5.50
C GLY A 104 -18.89 -1.44 4.79
N PRO A 105 -18.20 -0.38 4.41
CA PRO A 105 -16.87 -0.49 3.84
C PRO A 105 -16.01 -1.34 4.76
N ASP A 106 -15.28 -2.28 4.17
CA ASP A 106 -14.53 -3.27 4.93
C ASP A 106 -13.57 -2.61 5.95
N PRO A 107 -13.81 -2.76 7.26
CA PRO A 107 -12.95 -2.15 8.27
C PRO A 107 -11.55 -2.79 8.32
N ASN A 108 -11.38 -3.95 7.68
CA ASN A 108 -10.10 -4.63 7.62
C ASN A 108 -9.13 -3.97 6.65
N HIS A 109 -9.61 -3.14 5.73
CA HIS A 109 -8.77 -2.47 4.75
C HIS A 109 -7.63 -1.67 5.39
N TRP A 110 -7.95 -0.78 6.33
CA TRP A 110 -6.93 -0.01 7.05
C TRP A 110 -6.13 -0.86 8.02
N ASN A 111 -6.75 -1.82 8.68
CA ASN A 111 -6.05 -2.76 9.55
C ASN A 111 -5.01 -3.55 8.78
N HIS A 112 -5.31 -3.90 7.53
CA HIS A 112 -4.38 -4.59 6.66
C HIS A 112 -3.08 -3.80 6.46
N PHE A 113 -3.19 -2.52 6.08
CA PHE A 113 -2.01 -1.66 5.87
C PHE A 113 -1.34 -1.25 7.18
N ARG A 114 -2.11 -1.07 8.25
CA ARG A 114 -1.57 -0.83 9.59
C ARG A 114 -0.69 -2.01 10.05
N ILE A 115 -1.12 -3.24 9.77
CA ILE A 115 -0.32 -4.43 10.05
C ILE A 115 0.95 -4.43 9.20
N ARG A 116 0.90 -4.07 7.92
CA ARG A 116 2.11 -3.99 7.08
C ARG A 116 3.13 -3.01 7.64
N GLY A 117 2.69 -1.89 8.18
CA GLY A 117 3.57 -0.96 8.91
C GLY A 117 4.20 -1.61 10.14
N GLY A 118 3.36 -2.13 11.04
CA GLY A 118 3.78 -2.64 12.33
C GLY A 118 4.65 -3.90 12.28
N GLU A 119 4.31 -4.88 11.44
CA GLU A 119 5.07 -6.13 11.34
C GLU A 119 6.47 -5.98 10.69
N ASN A 120 6.71 -4.86 10.00
CA ASN A 120 7.95 -4.61 9.28
C ASN A 120 8.74 -3.41 9.80
N ASN A 121 8.24 -2.74 10.85
CA ASN A 121 8.85 -1.54 11.43
C ASN A 121 9.08 -0.43 10.38
N ILE A 122 8.06 -0.14 9.56
CA ILE A 122 8.10 0.84 8.48
C ILE A 122 6.89 1.77 8.54
N PHE A 123 7.04 2.98 8.02
CA PHE A 123 5.86 3.78 7.67
C PHE A 123 5.25 3.26 6.37
N PHE A 124 3.95 3.02 6.37
CA PHE A 124 3.23 2.54 5.20
C PHE A 124 2.24 3.60 4.72
N VAL A 125 2.41 4.08 3.48
CA VAL A 125 1.56 5.08 2.86
C VAL A 125 0.75 4.43 1.74
N TYR A 126 -0.56 4.43 1.89
CA TYR A 126 -1.49 3.92 0.89
C TYR A 126 -2.32 5.05 0.31
N SER A 127 -2.26 5.22 -1.01
CA SER A 127 -3.05 6.21 -1.74
C SER A 127 -3.92 5.51 -2.77
N ASN A 128 -5.24 5.71 -2.70
CA ASN A 128 -6.21 5.09 -3.59
C ASN A 128 -7.13 6.14 -4.22
N ILE A 129 -7.66 5.82 -5.38
CA ILE A 129 -8.62 6.67 -6.10
C ILE A 129 -9.96 6.67 -5.35
N ILE A 130 -10.63 7.82 -5.38
CA ILE A 130 -12.03 7.98 -5.02
C ILE A 130 -12.83 8.26 -6.29
N ASP A 131 -13.74 7.36 -6.60
CA ASP A 131 -14.72 7.48 -7.68
C ASP A 131 -15.84 6.46 -7.41
N ILE A 132 -16.79 6.88 -6.62
CA ILE A 132 -17.86 6.01 -6.11
C ILE A 132 -18.71 5.45 -7.25
N GLU A 133 -18.94 6.23 -8.31
CA GLU A 133 -19.72 5.80 -9.47
C GLU A 133 -19.05 4.63 -10.20
N ASN A 134 -17.73 4.61 -10.24
CA ASN A 134 -16.94 3.54 -10.83
C ASN A 134 -16.41 2.53 -9.78
N ASN A 135 -17.00 2.51 -8.58
CA ASN A 135 -16.70 1.55 -7.53
C ASN A 135 -15.29 1.69 -6.91
N PHE A 136 -14.70 2.89 -6.91
CA PHE A 136 -13.47 3.20 -6.18
C PHE A 136 -13.80 3.94 -4.89
N HIS A 137 -13.52 3.32 -3.77
CA HIS A 137 -13.97 3.80 -2.44
C HIS A 137 -12.88 4.55 -1.66
N GLY A 138 -11.76 4.89 -2.27
CA GLY A 138 -10.69 5.65 -1.62
C GLY A 138 -10.02 4.88 -0.50
N LYS A 139 -10.20 5.34 0.73
CA LYS A 139 -9.61 4.79 1.96
C LYS A 139 -8.09 4.84 1.97
N SER A 140 -7.56 5.97 1.54
CA SER A 140 -6.13 6.28 1.67
C SER A 140 -5.73 6.42 3.14
N GLY A 141 -4.46 6.21 3.44
CA GLY A 141 -3.95 6.38 4.80
C GLY A 141 -2.43 6.35 4.88
N ILE A 142 -1.94 6.91 5.98
CA ILE A 142 -0.56 6.85 6.42
C ILE A 142 -0.54 6.10 7.73
N PHE A 143 0.27 5.09 7.87
CA PHE A 143 0.33 4.20 9.04
C PHE A 143 1.75 4.14 9.57
N GLY A 144 1.90 4.40 10.87
CA GLY A 144 3.18 4.30 11.56
C GLY A 144 3.60 2.85 11.86
N PRO A 145 4.86 2.68 12.26
CA PRO A 145 5.46 1.37 12.54
C PRO A 145 4.95 0.74 13.84
N ASP A 146 4.42 1.53 14.78
CA ASP A 146 3.90 1.03 16.05
C ASP A 146 2.38 1.10 16.12
N PRO A 147 1.67 -0.02 15.85
CA PRO A 147 0.21 -0.06 15.88
C PRO A 147 -0.36 0.00 17.31
N PHE A 148 0.47 -0.15 18.35
CA PHE A 148 0.08 -0.12 19.75
C PHE A 148 0.32 1.25 20.42
N LYS A 149 1.09 2.13 19.78
CA LYS A 149 1.34 3.50 20.26
C LYS A 149 0.02 4.28 20.37
N PHE A 150 -0.13 5.04 21.44
CA PHE A 150 -1.27 5.93 21.59
C PHE A 150 -0.80 7.34 22.05
N PRO A 151 -1.21 8.42 21.37
CA PRO A 151 -1.98 8.43 20.12
C PRO A 151 -1.23 7.76 18.98
N ARG A 152 -1.96 7.13 18.05
CA ARG A 152 -1.35 6.45 16.90
C ARG A 152 -0.71 7.44 15.93
N GLU A 153 0.42 7.07 15.38
CA GLU A 153 1.04 7.77 14.25
C GLU A 153 0.37 7.34 12.96
N GLU A 154 -0.86 7.81 12.75
CA GLU A 154 -1.61 7.49 11.56
C GLU A 154 -2.48 8.65 11.10
N CYS A 155 -2.70 8.73 9.79
CA CYS A 155 -3.65 9.63 9.17
C CYS A 155 -4.54 8.84 8.22
N LEU A 156 -5.85 8.93 8.40
CA LEU A 156 -6.83 8.22 7.61
C LEU A 156 -7.64 9.21 6.77
N ILE A 157 -7.78 8.89 5.48
CA ILE A 157 -8.62 9.64 4.53
C ILE A 157 -9.73 8.69 4.08
N SER A 158 -10.97 8.97 4.46
CA SER A 158 -12.03 7.97 4.26
C SER A 158 -12.79 8.11 2.94
N GLU A 159 -13.47 9.20 2.69
CA GLU A 159 -14.55 9.21 1.69
C GLU A 159 -14.61 10.49 0.84
N SER A 160 -13.63 11.35 0.91
CA SER A 160 -13.57 12.57 0.11
C SER A 160 -12.20 12.77 -0.51
N GLU A 161 -12.15 13.40 -1.66
CA GLU A 161 -10.90 13.94 -2.19
C GLU A 161 -10.30 14.90 -1.17
N ASN A 162 -9.11 14.59 -0.69
CA ASN A 162 -8.43 15.41 0.31
C ASN A 162 -6.91 15.27 0.18
N ILE A 163 -6.21 16.28 0.69
CA ILE A 163 -4.76 16.25 0.89
C ILE A 163 -4.52 16.30 2.39
N ASN A 164 -4.01 15.22 2.93
CA ASN A 164 -3.62 15.13 4.31
C ASN A 164 -2.12 14.95 4.44
N HIS A 165 -1.59 15.31 5.58
CA HIS A 165 -0.18 15.15 5.91
C HIS A 165 -0.03 14.58 7.32
N LEU A 166 1.06 13.87 7.51
CA LEU A 166 1.56 13.42 8.79
C LEU A 166 3.06 13.70 8.80
N GLU A 167 3.54 14.40 9.82
CA GLU A 167 4.97 14.52 10.05
C GLU A 167 5.46 13.25 10.74
N VAL A 168 6.49 12.63 10.17
CA VAL A 168 7.04 11.37 10.68
C VAL A 168 8.55 11.51 10.88
N ASP A 169 9.06 10.86 11.92
CA ASP A 169 10.48 10.76 12.21
C ASP A 169 10.97 9.35 11.87
N THR A 170 11.79 9.24 10.84
CA THR A 170 12.37 7.96 10.39
C THR A 170 13.68 7.60 11.10
N THR A 171 14.24 8.48 11.94
CA THR A 171 15.53 8.27 12.60
C THR A 171 15.49 7.21 13.70
N ASN A 172 14.31 6.86 14.19
CA ASN A 172 14.10 5.90 15.28
C ASN A 172 13.70 4.48 14.80
N LEU A 173 13.74 4.23 13.49
CA LEU A 173 13.34 2.93 12.93
C LEU A 173 14.44 1.85 13.00
N ASP A 174 15.68 2.26 13.25
CA ASP A 174 16.87 1.39 13.25
C ASP A 174 17.14 0.68 14.58
N THR A 175 16.18 0.64 15.51
CA THR A 175 16.35 0.01 16.83
C THR A 175 15.76 -1.38 16.92
#